data_b0f49e907940b5647a1ef722a0153513
#
_entry.id   b0f49e907940b5647a1ef722a0153513
#
_cell.length_a   1.000
_cell.length_b   1.000
_cell.length_c   1.000
_cell.angle_alpha   90.00
_cell.angle_beta   90.00
_cell.angle_gamma   90.00
#
_symmetry.space_group_name_H-M   'P 1'
#
loop_
_entity.id
_entity.type
_entity.pdbx_description
1 polymer ?
#
loop_
_entity_poly.entity_id
_entity_poly.type
_entity_poly.pdbx_seq_one_letter_code
_entity_poly.pdbx_strand_id
1 'polypeptide(L)'
;MSATTLEYKGSDQYRVDMRWLQRALEQDLSSKEASKSPLQLGSEQVRVGDIFTINGKLSVSELTLQNSASTLDYVGTGLASGRALFVEGDCGHYLGHQLGGGRLVCNGSALHYAGCNMQSGSIEIMSDAGDYVGGSVPGNKRGMAGGRLLIHGNSGDFTGDLMRRGLLMVAGNIGNHCANRMIAGTITSMGSVGENAGNGMRRGTLLCPSKPASLATGFNDCGRHSLGFLTLLMRDIRKPESAFQALHPMRRRVQRYLGDASVDGQGEILIWIG
;
A
#
# COMPACT_ATOMS: atom_id res chain seq x y z
N MET A 1 6.97 16.92 -24.04
CA MET A 1 7.59 15.59 -24.17
C MET A 1 6.46 14.58 -24.23
N SER A 2 6.44 13.66 -25.19
CA SER A 2 5.38 12.63 -25.25
C SER A 2 5.52 11.69 -24.06
N ALA A 3 4.44 11.47 -23.31
CA ALA A 3 4.41 10.49 -22.24
C ALA A 3 4.71 9.09 -22.79
N THR A 4 5.42 8.29 -22.03
CA THR A 4 5.67 6.88 -22.41
C THR A 4 4.52 6.03 -21.92
N THR A 5 3.94 5.26 -22.83
CA THR A 5 2.85 4.34 -22.52
C THR A 5 3.27 2.89 -22.72
N LEU A 6 2.83 2.06 -21.79
CA LEU A 6 2.91 0.60 -21.83
C LEU A 6 1.48 0.09 -22.00
N GLU A 7 1.14 -0.43 -23.16
CA GLU A 7 -0.19 -0.96 -23.43
C GLU A 7 -0.18 -2.48 -23.26
N TYR A 8 -0.97 -3.00 -22.33
CA TYR A 8 -1.15 -4.43 -22.15
C TYR A 8 -2.14 -4.97 -23.19
N LYS A 9 -1.76 -6.06 -23.86
CA LYS A 9 -2.54 -6.74 -24.90
C LYS A 9 -2.87 -8.19 -24.54
N GLY A 10 -2.47 -8.64 -23.39
CA GLY A 10 -2.72 -10.00 -22.93
C GLY A 10 -4.19 -10.24 -22.58
N SER A 11 -4.50 -11.47 -22.32
CA SER A 11 -5.81 -11.92 -21.81
C SER A 11 -5.75 -12.13 -20.30
N ASP A 12 -6.91 -12.13 -19.65
CA ASP A 12 -7.02 -12.40 -18.20
C ASP A 12 -6.81 -13.89 -17.84
N GLN A 13 -6.39 -14.70 -18.80
CA GLN A 13 -6.23 -16.15 -18.63
C GLN A 13 -4.97 -16.52 -17.83
N TYR A 14 -3.90 -15.74 -17.94
CA TYR A 14 -2.62 -16.04 -17.29
C TYR A 14 -2.10 -14.86 -16.49
N ARG A 15 -1.46 -15.14 -15.37
CA ARG A 15 -0.79 -14.11 -14.58
C ARG A 15 0.55 -13.72 -15.22
N VAL A 16 0.84 -12.42 -15.19
CA VAL A 16 2.02 -11.81 -15.80
C VAL A 16 2.86 -11.14 -14.72
N ASP A 17 4.12 -11.51 -14.64
CA ASP A 17 5.09 -10.91 -13.71
C ASP A 17 5.71 -9.63 -14.29
N MET A 18 5.35 -8.48 -13.71
CA MET A 18 5.80 -7.16 -14.17
C MET A 18 7.22 -6.77 -13.71
N ARG A 19 7.96 -7.63 -13.02
CA ARG A 19 9.36 -7.33 -12.61
C ARG A 19 10.33 -7.16 -13.77
N TRP A 20 9.92 -7.53 -14.98
CA TRP A 20 10.67 -7.17 -16.19
C TRP A 20 10.80 -5.64 -16.34
N LEU A 21 9.77 -4.88 -15.99
CA LEU A 21 9.79 -3.42 -16.08
C LEU A 21 10.82 -2.83 -15.11
N GLN A 22 10.86 -3.32 -13.85
CA GLN A 22 11.90 -2.93 -12.91
C GLN A 22 13.29 -3.14 -13.48
N ARG A 23 13.58 -4.34 -14.00
CA ARG A 23 14.88 -4.66 -14.63
C ARG A 23 15.19 -3.76 -15.80
N ALA A 24 14.20 -3.49 -16.66
CA ALA A 24 14.37 -2.60 -17.81
C ALA A 24 14.72 -1.16 -17.39
N LEU A 25 14.09 -0.67 -16.31
CA LEU A 25 14.35 0.66 -15.75
C LEU A 25 15.71 0.75 -15.04
N GLU A 26 16.13 -0.29 -14.31
CA GLU A 26 17.42 -0.35 -13.63
C GLU A 26 18.61 -0.44 -14.60
N GLN A 27 18.41 -1.13 -15.73
CA GLN A 27 19.42 -1.33 -16.76
C GLN A 27 19.37 -0.25 -17.87
N ASP A 28 18.48 0.73 -17.74
CA ASP A 28 18.23 1.80 -18.72
C ASP A 28 18.04 1.27 -20.15
N LEU A 29 17.27 0.17 -20.27
CA LEU A 29 17.02 -0.45 -21.58
C LEU A 29 16.19 0.46 -22.48
N SER A 30 16.53 0.47 -23.76
CA SER A 30 15.66 1.05 -24.78
C SER A 30 14.35 0.26 -24.88
N SER A 31 13.30 0.89 -25.38
CA SER A 31 11.99 0.22 -25.57
C SER A 31 12.11 -1.02 -26.49
N LYS A 32 13.03 -0.97 -27.47
CA LYS A 32 13.31 -2.09 -28.38
C LYS A 32 14.01 -3.27 -27.66
N GLU A 33 14.92 -2.99 -26.75
CA GLU A 33 15.60 -4.02 -25.95
C GLU A 33 14.65 -4.61 -24.91
N ALA A 34 13.89 -3.77 -24.22
CA ALA A 34 12.88 -4.19 -23.27
C ALA A 34 11.82 -5.11 -23.92
N SER A 35 11.36 -4.78 -25.13
CA SER A 35 10.40 -5.62 -25.89
C SER A 35 10.94 -7.02 -26.21
N LYS A 36 12.26 -7.20 -26.29
CA LYS A 36 12.88 -8.51 -26.51
C LYS A 36 13.12 -9.30 -25.24
N SER A 37 12.96 -8.68 -24.06
CA SER A 37 13.18 -9.32 -22.76
C SER A 37 12.23 -10.51 -22.58
N PRO A 38 12.69 -11.60 -21.96
CA PRO A 38 11.85 -12.76 -21.68
C PRO A 38 10.82 -12.43 -20.60
N LEU A 39 9.62 -12.96 -20.77
CA LEU A 39 8.49 -12.85 -19.87
C LEU A 39 7.89 -14.24 -19.67
N GLN A 40 7.61 -14.60 -18.41
CA GLN A 40 6.93 -15.85 -18.08
C GLN A 40 5.41 -15.64 -18.14
N LEU A 41 4.74 -16.46 -18.95
CA LEU A 41 3.29 -16.48 -19.10
C LEU A 41 2.77 -17.89 -18.81
N GLY A 42 2.30 -18.15 -17.60
CA GLY A 42 1.98 -19.52 -17.19
C GLY A 42 3.21 -20.44 -17.26
N SER A 43 3.13 -21.52 -18.05
CA SER A 43 4.24 -22.45 -18.29
C SER A 43 5.15 -22.06 -19.48
N GLU A 44 4.76 -21.05 -20.25
CA GLU A 44 5.45 -20.65 -21.47
C GLU A 44 6.34 -19.43 -21.24
N GLN A 45 7.44 -19.35 -21.98
CA GLN A 45 8.29 -18.18 -22.05
C GLN A 45 8.01 -17.42 -23.36
N VAL A 46 7.56 -16.20 -23.25
CA VAL A 46 7.25 -15.28 -24.34
C VAL A 46 8.16 -14.05 -24.26
N ARG A 47 8.06 -13.12 -25.21
CA ARG A 47 8.75 -11.84 -25.14
C ARG A 47 7.79 -10.77 -24.58
N VAL A 48 8.35 -9.76 -23.93
CA VAL A 48 7.56 -8.59 -23.48
C VAL A 48 6.78 -7.97 -24.62
N GLY A 49 7.38 -7.83 -25.82
CA GLY A 49 6.74 -7.26 -27.00
C GLY A 49 5.57 -8.05 -27.57
N ASP A 50 5.43 -9.34 -27.23
CA ASP A 50 4.29 -10.16 -27.64
C ASP A 50 3.04 -9.80 -26.81
N ILE A 51 3.22 -9.30 -25.58
CA ILE A 51 2.18 -9.01 -24.60
C ILE A 51 1.99 -7.50 -24.36
N PHE A 52 3.04 -6.69 -24.57
CA PHE A 52 3.00 -5.24 -24.34
C PHE A 52 3.45 -4.48 -25.60
N THR A 53 2.78 -3.34 -25.86
CA THR A 53 3.31 -2.30 -26.74
C THR A 53 3.97 -1.22 -25.90
N ILE A 54 5.21 -0.89 -26.20
CA ILE A 54 5.96 0.18 -25.55
C ILE A 54 6.06 1.37 -26.48
N ASN A 55 5.31 2.44 -26.20
CA ASN A 55 5.31 3.67 -26.96
C ASN A 55 6.08 4.75 -26.20
N GLY A 56 7.25 5.15 -26.70
CA GLY A 56 8.12 6.13 -26.08
C GLY A 56 9.39 5.53 -25.50
N LYS A 57 10.07 6.28 -24.63
CA LYS A 57 11.34 5.87 -23.99
C LYS A 57 11.11 5.52 -22.53
N LEU A 58 11.62 4.38 -22.07
CA LEU A 58 11.53 3.98 -20.67
C LEU A 58 12.33 4.87 -19.70
N SER A 59 13.29 5.64 -20.20
CA SER A 59 14.12 6.57 -19.40
C SER A 59 13.37 7.81 -18.88
N VAL A 60 12.13 8.04 -19.29
CA VAL A 60 11.34 9.18 -18.81
C VAL A 60 10.94 9.02 -17.32
N SER A 61 10.65 10.16 -16.67
CA SER A 61 10.21 10.18 -15.27
C SER A 61 8.80 9.66 -15.06
N GLU A 62 7.95 9.72 -16.09
CA GLU A 62 6.53 9.35 -16.00
C GLU A 62 6.17 8.28 -17.03
N LEU A 63 5.58 7.21 -16.55
CA LEU A 63 5.11 6.06 -17.32
C LEU A 63 3.62 5.87 -17.10
N THR A 64 2.89 5.46 -18.12
CA THR A 64 1.48 5.05 -18.01
C THR A 64 1.35 3.61 -18.48
N LEU A 65 0.78 2.76 -17.64
CA LEU A 65 0.37 1.39 -17.98
C LEU A 65 -1.11 1.39 -18.30
N GLN A 66 -1.43 1.14 -19.57
CA GLN A 66 -2.80 1.10 -20.09
C GLN A 66 -3.33 -0.31 -20.19
N ASN A 67 -4.65 -0.46 -20.10
CA ASN A 67 -5.37 -1.73 -20.13
C ASN A 67 -4.89 -2.72 -19.06
N SER A 68 -4.49 -2.22 -17.91
CA SER A 68 -4.04 -3.06 -16.80
C SER A 68 -5.19 -3.93 -16.29
N ALA A 69 -4.85 -5.14 -15.83
CA ALA A 69 -5.79 -6.13 -15.33
C ALA A 69 -5.29 -6.76 -14.03
N SER A 70 -6.19 -7.35 -13.27
CA SER A 70 -5.88 -8.05 -12.01
C SER A 70 -4.95 -9.26 -12.16
N THR A 71 -4.59 -9.61 -13.37
CA THR A 71 -3.58 -10.63 -13.70
C THR A 71 -2.15 -10.11 -13.72
N LEU A 72 -1.92 -8.79 -13.71
CA LEU A 72 -0.59 -8.18 -13.71
C LEU A 72 -0.04 -8.08 -12.27
N ASP A 73 0.86 -9.00 -11.92
CA ASP A 73 1.54 -9.03 -10.62
C ASP A 73 2.80 -8.17 -10.60
N TYR A 74 3.18 -7.70 -9.40
CA TYR A 74 4.41 -6.94 -9.17
C TYR A 74 4.50 -5.62 -9.95
N VAL A 75 3.38 -5.01 -10.31
CA VAL A 75 3.36 -3.71 -10.98
C VAL A 75 4.02 -2.66 -10.09
N GLY A 76 4.97 -1.90 -10.63
CA GLY A 76 5.69 -0.84 -9.92
C GLY A 76 6.66 -1.33 -8.84
N THR A 77 7.07 -2.61 -8.88
CA THR A 77 8.08 -3.15 -7.97
C THR A 77 9.37 -2.34 -8.07
N GLY A 78 9.96 -1.99 -6.91
CA GLY A 78 11.24 -1.30 -6.82
C GLY A 78 11.28 0.10 -7.44
N LEU A 79 10.14 0.69 -7.79
CA LEU A 79 10.09 2.00 -8.48
C LEU A 79 10.86 3.06 -7.68
N ALA A 80 11.92 3.58 -8.31
CA ALA A 80 12.88 4.48 -7.65
C ALA A 80 12.36 5.93 -7.55
N SER A 81 13.00 6.72 -6.70
CA SER A 81 12.74 8.16 -6.57
C SER A 81 12.90 8.88 -7.91
N GLY A 82 12.09 9.89 -8.15
CA GLY A 82 12.04 10.65 -9.40
C GLY A 82 11.25 9.98 -10.51
N ARG A 83 10.68 8.80 -10.30
CA ARG A 83 9.84 8.10 -11.26
C ARG A 83 8.39 8.04 -10.78
N ALA A 84 7.45 8.15 -11.72
CA ALA A 84 6.03 7.95 -11.50
C ALA A 84 5.48 6.90 -12.47
N LEU A 85 4.61 6.03 -11.98
CA LEU A 85 3.88 5.07 -12.78
C LEU A 85 2.38 5.24 -12.51
N PHE A 86 1.64 5.54 -13.56
CA PHE A 86 0.19 5.63 -13.57
C PHE A 86 -0.38 4.38 -14.22
N VAL A 87 -1.29 3.70 -13.54
CA VAL A 87 -1.89 2.46 -14.01
C VAL A 87 -3.36 2.69 -14.29
N GLU A 88 -3.78 2.48 -15.53
CA GLU A 88 -5.18 2.57 -15.96
C GLU A 88 -5.81 1.18 -15.89
N GLY A 89 -6.55 0.92 -14.82
CA GLY A 89 -7.22 -0.35 -14.53
C GLY A 89 -6.73 -1.01 -13.24
N ASP A 90 -7.09 -2.26 -13.07
CA ASP A 90 -6.78 -3.07 -11.89
C ASP A 90 -5.34 -3.58 -11.92
N CYS A 91 -4.86 -3.98 -10.74
CA CYS A 91 -3.58 -4.63 -10.56
C CYS A 91 -3.72 -5.95 -9.81
N GLY A 92 -2.80 -6.86 -10.09
CA GLY A 92 -2.68 -8.14 -9.40
C GLY A 92 -2.06 -8.02 -8.02
N HIS A 93 -1.37 -9.07 -7.62
CA HIS A 93 -0.67 -9.15 -6.34
C HIS A 93 0.61 -8.31 -6.34
N TYR A 94 1.04 -7.90 -5.14
CA TYR A 94 2.33 -7.25 -4.92
C TYR A 94 2.51 -5.89 -5.62
N LEU A 95 1.41 -5.15 -5.85
CA LEU A 95 1.49 -3.79 -6.37
C LEU A 95 2.45 -2.93 -5.53
N GLY A 96 3.45 -2.32 -6.15
CA GLY A 96 4.43 -1.47 -5.47
C GLY A 96 5.33 -2.21 -4.46
N HIS A 97 5.53 -3.53 -4.63
CA HIS A 97 6.46 -4.29 -3.81
C HIS A 97 7.84 -3.64 -3.78
N GLN A 98 8.41 -3.43 -2.58
CA GLN A 98 9.72 -2.81 -2.39
C GLN A 98 9.87 -1.41 -3.04
N LEU A 99 8.77 -0.66 -3.22
CA LEU A 99 8.84 0.68 -3.80
C LEU A 99 9.93 1.51 -3.11
N GLY A 100 10.87 2.06 -3.89
CA GLY A 100 12.10 2.67 -3.42
C GLY A 100 12.08 4.20 -3.38
N GLY A 101 10.92 4.85 -3.52
CA GLY A 101 10.79 6.32 -3.48
C GLY A 101 9.98 6.93 -4.62
N GLY A 102 9.56 6.14 -5.58
CA GLY A 102 8.72 6.57 -6.68
C GLY A 102 7.26 6.88 -6.27
N ARG A 103 6.49 7.36 -7.21
CA ARG A 103 5.04 7.55 -7.11
C ARG A 103 4.32 6.52 -7.97
N LEU A 104 3.42 5.76 -7.37
CA LEU A 104 2.60 4.77 -8.05
C LEU A 104 1.13 5.10 -7.82
N VAL A 105 0.36 5.23 -8.90
CA VAL A 105 -1.09 5.48 -8.86
C VAL A 105 -1.79 4.38 -9.64
N CYS A 106 -2.69 3.65 -8.98
CA CYS A 106 -3.53 2.63 -9.59
C CYS A 106 -4.97 3.14 -9.63
N ASN A 107 -5.51 3.35 -10.82
CA ASN A 107 -6.86 3.87 -11.02
C ASN A 107 -7.96 2.81 -10.82
N GLY A 108 -7.60 1.57 -10.51
CA GLY A 108 -8.50 0.49 -10.15
C GLY A 108 -8.22 -0.07 -8.76
N SER A 109 -8.51 -1.34 -8.60
CA SER A 109 -8.23 -2.14 -7.40
C SER A 109 -6.90 -2.85 -7.48
N ALA A 110 -6.37 -3.27 -6.33
CA ALA A 110 -5.21 -4.15 -6.24
C ALA A 110 -5.55 -5.40 -5.44
N LEU A 111 -4.98 -6.54 -5.83
CA LEU A 111 -5.12 -7.76 -5.06
C LEU A 111 -4.25 -7.72 -3.79
N HIS A 112 -3.84 -8.88 -3.27
CA HIS A 112 -3.14 -8.97 -1.99
C HIS A 112 -1.70 -8.42 -2.04
N TYR A 113 -1.17 -8.04 -0.88
CA TYR A 113 0.21 -7.58 -0.66
C TYR A 113 0.57 -6.24 -1.32
N ALA A 114 -0.40 -5.37 -1.60
CA ALA A 114 -0.10 -4.02 -2.10
C ALA A 114 0.79 -3.25 -1.12
N GLY A 115 1.87 -2.63 -1.61
CA GLY A 115 2.84 -1.86 -0.80
C GLY A 115 3.67 -2.70 0.16
N CYS A 116 3.69 -4.04 0.01
CA CYS A 116 4.50 -4.87 0.90
C CYS A 116 5.99 -4.56 0.75
N ASN A 117 6.70 -4.52 1.89
CA ASN A 117 8.12 -4.18 1.95
C ASN A 117 8.49 -2.81 1.34
N MET A 118 7.53 -1.91 1.11
CA MET A 118 7.77 -0.54 0.62
C MET A 118 8.77 0.19 1.51
N GLN A 119 9.77 0.84 0.92
CA GLN A 119 10.84 1.55 1.64
C GLN A 119 10.54 3.05 1.78
N SER A 120 10.03 3.67 0.73
CA SER A 120 9.71 5.11 0.66
C SER A 120 8.82 5.41 -0.57
N GLY A 121 8.47 6.68 -0.78
CA GLY A 121 7.63 7.10 -1.91
C GLY A 121 6.14 7.09 -1.58
N SER A 122 5.31 6.97 -2.59
CA SER A 122 3.85 6.97 -2.42
C SER A 122 3.15 5.97 -3.34
N ILE A 123 2.17 5.27 -2.78
CA ILE A 123 1.23 4.42 -3.51
C ILE A 123 -0.17 4.97 -3.26
N GLU A 124 -0.95 5.10 -4.33
CA GLU A 124 -2.35 5.50 -4.29
C GLU A 124 -3.19 4.51 -5.08
N ILE A 125 -4.21 3.92 -4.44
CA ILE A 125 -5.14 2.96 -5.03
C ILE A 125 -6.53 3.58 -4.97
N MET A 126 -7.13 3.80 -6.14
CA MET A 126 -8.38 4.55 -6.24
C MET A 126 -9.62 3.74 -5.86
N SER A 127 -9.50 2.41 -5.76
CA SER A 127 -10.58 1.50 -5.34
C SER A 127 -10.12 0.64 -4.15
N ASP A 128 -10.48 -0.63 -4.12
CA ASP A 128 -10.19 -1.54 -3.02
C ASP A 128 -8.80 -2.19 -3.12
N ALA A 129 -8.29 -2.63 -1.99
CA ALA A 129 -7.10 -3.47 -1.92
C ALA A 129 -7.40 -4.75 -1.11
N GLY A 130 -6.78 -5.86 -1.51
CA GLY A 130 -6.93 -7.15 -0.84
C GLY A 130 -6.20 -7.23 0.51
N ASP A 131 -5.81 -8.44 0.90
CA ASP A 131 -5.19 -8.70 2.20
C ASP A 131 -3.70 -8.31 2.22
N TYR A 132 -3.15 -8.18 3.45
CA TYR A 132 -1.74 -7.90 3.71
C TYR A 132 -1.22 -6.58 3.10
N VAL A 133 -2.08 -5.58 2.95
CA VAL A 133 -1.66 -4.25 2.47
C VAL A 133 -0.61 -3.65 3.42
N GLY A 134 0.52 -3.19 2.86
CA GLY A 134 1.66 -2.69 3.64
C GLY A 134 2.32 -3.75 4.52
N GLY A 135 1.90 -5.01 4.37
CA GLY A 135 2.38 -6.13 5.16
C GLY A 135 3.73 -6.68 4.72
N SER A 136 4.09 -7.81 5.31
CA SER A 136 5.29 -8.57 4.97
C SER A 136 4.96 -9.73 4.03
N VAL A 137 5.85 -10.02 3.09
CA VAL A 137 5.75 -11.27 2.32
C VAL A 137 6.08 -12.47 3.22
N PRO A 138 5.54 -13.66 2.92
CA PRO A 138 5.86 -14.88 3.65
C PRO A 138 7.37 -15.11 3.79
N GLY A 139 7.81 -15.48 4.98
CA GLY A 139 9.24 -15.68 5.29
C GLY A 139 10.02 -14.42 5.64
N ASN A 140 9.49 -13.23 5.37
CA ASN A 140 10.12 -11.98 5.76
C ASN A 140 9.57 -11.50 7.14
N LYS A 141 10.39 -10.75 7.87
CA LYS A 141 10.04 -10.22 9.21
C LYS A 141 9.75 -8.72 9.20
N ARG A 142 9.58 -8.12 8.03
CA ARG A 142 9.39 -6.67 7.88
C ARG A 142 8.39 -6.41 6.77
N GLY A 143 7.31 -5.71 7.12
CA GLY A 143 6.38 -5.11 6.18
C GLY A 143 6.87 -3.75 5.67
N MET A 144 5.95 -2.85 5.36
CA MET A 144 6.23 -1.48 4.93
C MET A 144 7.19 -0.80 5.92
N ALA A 145 8.29 -0.24 5.40
CA ALA A 145 9.37 0.36 6.17
C ALA A 145 9.42 1.89 6.04
N GLY A 146 8.57 2.49 5.23
CA GLY A 146 8.47 3.94 5.03
C GLY A 146 7.50 4.31 3.92
N GLY A 147 7.36 5.61 3.65
CA GLY A 147 6.49 6.14 2.60
C GLY A 147 5.02 6.30 3.02
N ARG A 148 4.17 6.54 2.03
CA ARG A 148 2.72 6.69 2.19
C ARG A 148 1.98 5.75 1.26
N LEU A 149 0.99 5.04 1.81
CA LEU A 149 0.06 4.22 1.06
C LEU A 149 -1.36 4.70 1.34
N LEU A 150 -2.10 5.09 0.30
CA LEU A 150 -3.49 5.55 0.38
C LEU A 150 -4.38 4.63 -0.44
N ILE A 151 -5.46 4.16 0.18
CA ILE A 151 -6.52 3.38 -0.45
C ILE A 151 -7.80 4.18 -0.31
N HIS A 152 -8.45 4.49 -1.43
CA HIS A 152 -9.71 5.23 -1.44
C HIS A 152 -10.93 4.35 -1.12
N GLY A 153 -10.83 3.04 -1.35
CA GLY A 153 -11.82 2.02 -0.96
C GLY A 153 -11.47 1.33 0.35
N ASN A 154 -11.73 0.03 0.39
CA ASN A 154 -11.51 -0.85 1.54
C ASN A 154 -10.17 -1.58 1.44
N SER A 155 -9.68 -2.09 2.55
CA SER A 155 -8.57 -3.06 2.59
C SER A 155 -8.99 -4.34 3.30
N GLY A 156 -8.38 -5.46 2.89
CA GLY A 156 -8.66 -6.78 3.46
C GLY A 156 -7.99 -7.02 4.81
N ASP A 157 -7.87 -8.29 5.15
CA ASP A 157 -7.30 -8.77 6.40
C ASP A 157 -5.80 -8.54 6.49
N PHE A 158 -5.26 -8.52 7.71
CA PHE A 158 -3.83 -8.34 7.99
C PHE A 158 -3.21 -7.04 7.42
N THR A 159 -4.01 -6.01 7.20
CA THR A 159 -3.50 -4.69 6.80
C THR A 159 -2.49 -4.18 7.82
N GLY A 160 -1.26 -3.88 7.35
CA GLY A 160 -0.15 -3.42 8.19
C GLY A 160 0.56 -4.51 8.99
N ASP A 161 0.43 -5.80 8.61
CA ASP A 161 1.15 -6.89 9.27
C ASP A 161 2.67 -6.66 9.22
N LEU A 162 3.33 -6.70 10.39
CA LEU A 162 4.77 -6.42 10.53
C LEU A 162 5.22 -5.06 9.97
N MET A 163 4.29 -4.11 9.79
CA MET A 163 4.62 -2.75 9.38
C MET A 163 5.62 -2.12 10.34
N ARG A 164 6.63 -1.43 9.80
CA ARG A 164 7.75 -0.89 10.57
C ARG A 164 7.78 0.63 10.63
N ARG A 165 7.35 1.30 9.57
CA ARG A 165 7.27 2.77 9.46
C ARG A 165 6.34 3.15 8.33
N GLY A 166 6.04 4.44 8.25
CA GLY A 166 5.23 5.02 7.18
C GLY A 166 3.82 5.32 7.62
N LEU A 167 3.03 5.78 6.68
CA LEU A 167 1.63 6.15 6.86
C LEU A 167 0.77 5.36 5.88
N LEU A 168 -0.10 4.48 6.41
CA LEU A 168 -1.07 3.71 5.67
C LEU A 168 -2.46 4.28 5.96
N MET A 169 -3.18 4.64 4.92
CA MET A 169 -4.45 5.35 4.98
C MET A 169 -5.51 4.59 4.18
N VAL A 170 -6.62 4.25 4.82
CA VAL A 170 -7.75 3.57 4.19
C VAL A 170 -9.01 4.41 4.36
N ALA A 171 -9.58 4.90 3.26
CA ALA A 171 -10.79 5.72 3.32
C ALA A 171 -12.05 4.91 3.62
N GLY A 172 -12.04 3.61 3.30
CA GLY A 172 -13.10 2.65 3.64
C GLY A 172 -12.81 1.85 4.91
N ASN A 173 -13.30 0.63 4.92
CA ASN A 173 -13.16 -0.33 6.00
C ASN A 173 -11.83 -1.10 5.91
N ILE A 174 -11.37 -1.60 7.05
CA ILE A 174 -10.23 -2.51 7.15
C ILE A 174 -10.73 -3.85 7.70
N GLY A 175 -10.27 -4.96 7.12
CA GLY A 175 -10.59 -6.31 7.55
C GLY A 175 -10.04 -6.68 8.92
N ASN A 176 -10.00 -7.97 9.22
CA ASN A 176 -9.55 -8.51 10.50
C ASN A 176 -8.03 -8.44 10.65
N HIS A 177 -7.55 -8.55 11.88
CA HIS A 177 -6.11 -8.57 12.19
C HIS A 177 -5.34 -7.32 11.72
N CYS A 178 -6.00 -6.16 11.62
CA CYS A 178 -5.33 -4.91 11.31
C CYS A 178 -4.22 -4.63 12.34
N ALA A 179 -3.05 -4.15 11.87
CA ALA A 179 -1.86 -3.88 12.69
C ALA A 179 -1.29 -5.14 13.40
N ASN A 180 -1.56 -6.36 12.87
CA ASN A 180 -1.01 -7.58 13.42
C ASN A 180 0.52 -7.54 13.46
N ARG A 181 1.12 -7.84 14.61
CA ARG A 181 2.57 -7.82 14.83
C ARG A 181 3.27 -6.51 14.41
N MET A 182 2.53 -5.42 14.33
CA MET A 182 3.06 -4.11 13.91
C MET A 182 4.23 -3.68 14.81
N ILE A 183 5.32 -3.26 14.19
CA ILE A 183 6.55 -2.86 14.90
C ILE A 183 6.54 -1.36 15.19
N ALA A 184 6.08 -0.54 14.24
CA ALA A 184 5.89 0.91 14.36
C ALA A 184 5.19 1.45 13.08
N GLY A 185 4.93 2.76 13.02
CA GLY A 185 4.25 3.44 11.91
C GLY A 185 2.84 3.88 12.31
N THR A 186 2.08 4.34 11.34
CA THR A 186 0.69 4.79 11.56
C THR A 186 -0.23 4.17 10.52
N ILE A 187 -1.33 3.60 10.99
CA ILE A 187 -2.44 3.16 10.16
C ILE A 187 -3.65 4.01 10.53
N THR A 188 -4.38 4.51 9.57
CA THR A 188 -5.63 5.24 9.82
C THR A 188 -6.75 4.78 8.89
N SER A 189 -7.97 4.70 9.43
CA SER A 189 -9.18 4.37 8.69
C SER A 189 -10.22 5.47 8.84
N MET A 190 -11.07 5.63 7.82
CA MET A 190 -12.31 6.41 7.91
C MET A 190 -13.53 5.52 8.12
N GLY A 191 -13.41 4.23 7.84
CA GLY A 191 -14.44 3.21 8.07
C GLY A 191 -14.20 2.36 9.30
N SER A 192 -14.90 1.25 9.38
CA SER A 192 -14.78 0.26 10.46
C SER A 192 -13.48 -0.55 10.36
N VAL A 193 -13.06 -1.10 11.49
CA VAL A 193 -11.93 -2.04 11.58
C VAL A 193 -12.45 -3.35 12.15
N GLY A 194 -12.04 -4.47 11.54
CA GLY A 194 -12.47 -5.81 11.90
C GLY A 194 -11.95 -6.30 13.26
N GLU A 195 -11.96 -7.61 13.41
CA GLU A 195 -11.62 -8.30 14.67
C GLU A 195 -10.09 -8.40 14.89
N ASN A 196 -9.72 -8.62 16.17
CA ASN A 196 -8.34 -8.85 16.60
C ASN A 196 -7.35 -7.77 16.18
N ALA A 197 -7.77 -6.50 16.15
CA ALA A 197 -6.89 -5.39 15.85
C ALA A 197 -5.74 -5.28 16.86
N GLY A 198 -4.53 -5.08 16.35
CA GLY A 198 -3.32 -4.87 17.16
C GLY A 198 -2.67 -6.13 17.72
N ASN A 199 -3.11 -7.34 17.34
CA ASN A 199 -2.54 -8.58 17.85
C ASN A 199 -1.02 -8.64 17.68
N GLY A 200 -0.27 -8.82 18.75
CA GLY A 200 1.19 -8.81 18.76
C GLY A 200 1.83 -7.45 18.42
N MET A 201 1.09 -6.36 18.49
CA MET A 201 1.56 -5.01 18.20
C MET A 201 2.60 -4.56 19.24
N ARG A 202 3.80 -4.19 18.78
CA ARG A 202 4.88 -3.73 19.66
C ARG A 202 4.88 -2.23 19.86
N ARG A 203 4.67 -1.46 18.80
CA ARG A 203 4.61 0.02 18.78
C ARG A 203 3.76 0.46 17.60
N GLY A 204 3.58 1.78 17.46
CA GLY A 204 2.86 2.42 16.36
C GLY A 204 1.46 2.83 16.78
N THR A 205 0.73 3.39 15.85
CA THR A 205 -0.59 3.97 16.09
C THR A 205 -1.59 3.44 15.07
N LEU A 206 -2.69 2.86 15.54
CA LEU A 206 -3.91 2.63 14.76
C LEU A 206 -4.91 3.72 15.15
N LEU A 207 -5.36 4.52 14.19
CA LEU A 207 -6.27 5.63 14.40
C LEU A 207 -7.55 5.41 13.59
N CYS A 208 -8.69 5.32 14.24
CA CYS A 208 -9.97 4.99 13.63
C CYS A 208 -11.15 5.78 14.20
N PRO A 209 -12.27 5.90 13.45
CA PRO A 209 -13.42 6.67 13.88
C PRO A 209 -14.26 5.98 14.95
N SER A 210 -14.23 4.65 14.99
CA SER A 210 -14.96 3.81 15.93
C SER A 210 -14.07 2.72 16.49
N LYS A 211 -14.48 2.13 17.61
CA LYS A 211 -13.78 0.99 18.18
C LYS A 211 -13.78 -0.17 17.18
N PRO A 212 -12.64 -0.82 16.93
CA PRO A 212 -12.59 -2.06 16.15
C PRO A 212 -13.58 -3.11 16.69
N ALA A 213 -14.03 -4.02 15.83
CA ALA A 213 -14.97 -5.08 16.23
C ALA A 213 -14.47 -5.86 17.46
N SER A 214 -13.17 -6.15 17.50
CA SER A 214 -12.47 -6.53 18.73
C SER A 214 -11.02 -6.06 18.72
N LEU A 215 -10.45 -5.84 19.92
CA LEU A 215 -9.02 -5.61 20.13
C LEU A 215 -8.38 -6.93 20.55
N ALA A 216 -7.07 -7.08 20.29
CA ALA A 216 -6.30 -8.15 20.91
C ALA A 216 -6.39 -8.05 22.45
N THR A 217 -6.37 -9.22 23.13
CA THR A 217 -6.64 -9.31 24.57
C THR A 217 -5.65 -8.54 25.45
N GLY A 218 -4.46 -8.26 24.94
CA GLY A 218 -3.41 -7.51 25.65
C GLY A 218 -3.55 -5.99 25.63
N PHE A 219 -4.65 -5.42 25.12
CA PHE A 219 -4.88 -3.97 25.14
C PHE A 219 -5.68 -3.52 26.36
N ASN A 220 -5.16 -2.51 27.05
CA ASN A 220 -5.79 -1.88 28.20
C ASN A 220 -6.43 -0.55 27.80
N ASP A 221 -7.63 -0.30 28.31
CA ASP A 221 -8.31 0.99 28.18
C ASP A 221 -7.64 2.02 29.10
N CYS A 222 -7.07 3.06 28.52
CA CYS A 222 -6.40 4.15 29.23
C CYS A 222 -7.26 5.39 29.38
N GLY A 223 -8.52 5.34 28.95
CA GLY A 223 -9.43 6.46 29.05
C GLY A 223 -9.29 7.51 27.93
N ARG A 224 -9.82 8.70 28.19
CA ARG A 224 -9.89 9.79 27.21
C ARG A 224 -8.71 10.73 27.32
N HIS A 225 -8.09 11.03 26.19
CA HIS A 225 -6.92 11.89 26.12
C HIS A 225 -7.08 12.98 25.04
N SER A 226 -6.38 14.10 25.25
CA SER A 226 -6.14 15.10 24.21
C SER A 226 -4.66 15.08 23.85
N LEU A 227 -4.35 14.56 22.66
CA LEU A 227 -2.98 14.30 22.23
C LEU A 227 -2.51 15.35 21.21
N GLY A 228 -1.54 16.17 21.61
CA GLY A 228 -1.05 17.28 20.79
C GLY A 228 -0.44 16.85 19.45
N PHE A 229 0.23 15.70 19.39
CA PHE A 229 0.85 15.20 18.16
C PHE A 229 -0.16 14.91 17.05
N LEU A 230 -1.43 14.64 17.40
CA LEU A 230 -2.49 14.43 16.42
C LEU A 230 -2.70 15.64 15.50
N THR A 231 -2.39 16.85 15.97
CA THR A 231 -2.44 18.04 15.10
C THR A 231 -1.47 17.97 13.94
N LEU A 232 -0.24 17.47 14.19
CA LEU A 232 0.77 17.27 13.14
C LEU A 232 0.38 16.10 12.23
N LEU A 233 -0.10 15.00 12.83
CA LEU A 233 -0.57 13.84 12.07
C LEU A 233 -1.74 14.21 11.16
N MET A 234 -2.72 14.99 11.65
CA MET A 234 -3.85 15.48 10.84
C MET A 234 -3.39 16.29 9.65
N ARG A 235 -2.37 17.14 9.81
CA ARG A 235 -1.81 17.90 8.69
C ARG A 235 -1.26 16.97 7.59
N ASP A 236 -0.64 15.87 7.96
CA ASP A 236 -0.08 14.92 6.98
C ASP A 236 -1.16 14.01 6.36
N ILE A 237 -2.14 13.57 7.13
CA ILE A 237 -3.27 12.75 6.68
C ILE A 237 -4.15 13.51 5.67
N ARG A 238 -4.33 14.82 5.85
CA ARG A 238 -5.19 15.65 5.01
C ARG A 238 -4.52 16.17 3.73
N LYS A 239 -3.22 15.91 3.51
CA LYS A 239 -2.49 16.36 2.30
C LYS A 239 -3.00 15.77 0.99
N PRO A 240 -3.26 14.44 0.89
CA PRO A 240 -3.76 13.88 -0.37
C PRO A 240 -5.23 14.27 -0.61
N GLU A 241 -5.61 14.33 -1.86
CA GLU A 241 -7.02 14.46 -2.27
C GLU A 241 -7.76 13.17 -1.94
N SER A 242 -8.47 13.16 -0.83
CA SER A 242 -9.15 11.98 -0.31
C SER A 242 -10.22 12.34 0.72
N ALA A 243 -11.01 11.36 1.13
CA ALA A 243 -12.00 11.51 2.20
C ALA A 243 -11.40 12.07 3.51
N PHE A 244 -10.10 11.88 3.73
CA PHE A 244 -9.40 12.38 4.91
C PHE A 244 -9.36 13.92 4.99
N GLN A 245 -9.55 14.64 3.90
CA GLN A 245 -9.65 16.10 3.91
C GLN A 245 -10.85 16.62 4.73
N ALA A 246 -11.90 15.82 4.85
CA ALA A 246 -13.08 16.14 5.65
C ALA A 246 -12.83 16.14 7.16
N LEU A 247 -11.73 15.53 7.63
CA LEU A 247 -11.38 15.51 9.05
C LEU A 247 -11.04 16.91 9.55
N HIS A 248 -11.55 17.27 10.75
CA HIS A 248 -11.23 18.55 11.36
C HIS A 248 -9.73 18.64 11.71
N PRO A 249 -9.00 19.68 11.30
CA PRO A 249 -7.53 19.74 11.44
C PRO A 249 -7.04 19.77 12.89
N MET A 250 -7.90 20.22 13.83
CA MET A 250 -7.58 20.33 15.26
C MET A 250 -8.15 19.18 16.10
N ARG A 251 -8.59 18.09 15.46
CA ARG A 251 -9.12 16.92 16.17
C ARG A 251 -8.02 16.23 16.97
N ARG A 252 -8.13 16.23 18.30
CA ARG A 252 -7.11 15.73 19.23
C ARG A 252 -7.66 14.82 20.32
N ARG A 253 -8.98 14.79 20.51
CA ARG A 253 -9.62 14.02 21.57
C ARG A 253 -9.83 12.59 21.11
N VAL A 254 -9.34 11.65 21.89
CA VAL A 254 -9.42 10.22 21.58
C VAL A 254 -9.67 9.40 22.84
N GLN A 255 -10.34 8.26 22.68
CA GLN A 255 -10.23 7.13 23.61
C GLN A 255 -8.95 6.39 23.23
N ARG A 256 -8.10 6.12 24.21
CA ARG A 256 -6.78 5.51 24.01
C ARG A 256 -6.73 4.11 24.61
N TYR A 257 -6.25 3.16 23.82
CA TYR A 257 -5.92 1.81 24.27
C TYR A 257 -4.43 1.58 24.06
N LEU A 258 -3.75 0.99 25.06
CA LEU A 258 -2.31 0.67 25.02
C LEU A 258 -2.10 -0.84 25.10
N GLY A 259 -1.19 -1.36 24.29
CA GLY A 259 -0.86 -2.79 24.20
C GLY A 259 0.12 -3.08 23.07
N ASP A 260 0.35 -4.29 22.68
CA ASP A 260 -0.18 -5.52 23.26
C ASP A 260 0.71 -6.00 24.43
N ALA A 261 0.17 -6.13 25.62
CA ALA A 261 0.92 -6.55 26.80
C ALA A 261 1.49 -7.98 26.70
N SER A 262 0.92 -8.83 25.82
CA SER A 262 1.42 -10.20 25.61
C SER A 262 2.83 -10.24 24.97
N VAL A 263 3.27 -9.13 24.39
CA VAL A 263 4.59 -8.98 23.74
C VAL A 263 5.38 -7.77 24.27
N ASP A 264 5.08 -7.32 25.49
CA ASP A 264 5.62 -6.08 26.09
C ASP A 264 5.44 -4.86 25.15
N GLY A 265 4.35 -4.83 24.45
CA GLY A 265 4.04 -3.83 23.44
C GLY A 265 3.64 -2.49 24.04
N GLN A 266 4.01 -1.42 23.34
CA GLN A 266 3.66 -0.02 23.62
C GLN A 266 2.93 0.59 22.42
N GLY A 267 2.21 -0.23 21.66
CA GLY A 267 1.35 0.22 20.58
C GLY A 267 0.12 0.94 21.11
N GLU A 268 -0.47 1.78 20.31
CA GLU A 268 -1.69 2.49 20.70
C GLU A 268 -2.77 2.37 19.63
N ILE A 269 -4.00 2.15 20.10
CA ILE A 269 -5.19 2.24 19.28
C ILE A 269 -5.97 3.45 19.79
N LEU A 270 -6.18 4.41 18.90
CA LEU A 270 -6.80 5.70 19.16
C LEU A 270 -8.14 5.76 18.44
N ILE A 271 -9.19 6.03 19.19
CA ILE A 271 -10.54 6.15 18.66
C ILE A 271 -10.99 7.59 18.81
N TRP A 272 -11.41 8.21 17.72
CA TRP A 272 -11.92 9.57 17.74
C TRP A 272 -13.12 9.72 18.66
N ILE A 273 -13.08 10.73 19.53
CA ILE A 273 -14.24 11.22 20.27
C ILE A 273 -14.53 12.64 19.83
N GLY A 274 -15.80 12.87 19.50
CA GLY A 274 -16.35 14.10 18.94
C GLY A 274 -15.92 15.41 19.55
#